data_1e796d7b10cf52b2ac2e889e0e786c58
#
_entry.id   1e796d7b10cf52b2ac2e889e0e786c58
#
_cell.length_a   1.000
_cell.length_b   1.000
_cell.length_c   1.000
_cell.angle_alpha   90.00
_cell.angle_beta   90.00
_cell.angle_gamma   90.00
#
_symmetry.space_group_name_H-M   'P 1'
#
loop_
_entity.id
_entity.type
_entity.pdbx_description
1 polymer ?
#
loop_
_entity_poly.entity_id
_entity_poly.type
_entity_poly.pdbx_seq_one_letter_code
_entity_poly.pdbx_strand_id
1 'polypeptide(L)'
;HIELAAPVSHIWYFKGIPSRMGLILDLSPRVLERVLYFASYIVLDAGETSLSYKQVLSEAEYQDACDKYGRSAFRVGMGAEAIRELLESIDLEKDSAELKAELENATGQKRARIIKRLEVVEAFRESGNKPEWMIMTVIPVIPPDLRPMVQLDGGRFATSDLNDLYRRIINRNNRLRRLLDLGAPDIIVRNEKRMLQEAVDALIDNGRRGRPVTGPGNRALK
;
A
#
# COMPACT_ATOMS: atom_id res chain seq x y z
N HIS A 1 -19.67 -0.05 5.34
CA HIS A 1 -18.34 0.18 4.73
C HIS A 1 -17.83 1.57 5.07
N ILE A 2 -16.52 1.75 4.95
CA ILE A 2 -15.85 3.03 5.17
C ILE A 2 -15.22 3.46 3.85
N GLU A 3 -15.70 4.56 3.28
CA GLU A 3 -15.09 5.16 2.08
C GLU A 3 -13.85 5.96 2.51
N LEU A 4 -12.70 5.58 1.96
CA LEU A 4 -11.42 6.18 2.34
C LEU A 4 -11.16 7.48 1.58
N ALA A 5 -10.62 8.48 2.28
CA ALA A 5 -10.20 9.75 1.70
C ALA A 5 -8.96 9.62 0.81
N ALA A 6 -8.18 8.57 1.02
CA ALA A 6 -7.04 8.19 0.17
C ALA A 6 -6.95 6.67 0.09
N PRO A 7 -6.46 6.10 -1.03
CA PRO A 7 -6.27 4.66 -1.15
C PRO A 7 -5.26 4.11 -0.14
N VAL A 8 -5.42 2.85 0.22
CA VAL A 8 -4.49 2.12 1.09
C VAL A 8 -4.13 0.77 0.48
N SER A 9 -2.95 0.28 0.76
CA SER A 9 -2.49 -1.04 0.34
C SER A 9 -3.00 -2.11 1.30
N HIS A 10 -3.39 -3.26 0.76
CA HIS A 10 -3.72 -4.43 1.56
C HIS A 10 -2.42 -5.09 2.03
N ILE A 11 -2.21 -5.15 3.34
CA ILE A 11 -0.95 -5.60 3.94
C ILE A 11 -0.55 -7.03 3.58
N TRP A 12 -1.50 -7.93 3.34
CA TRP A 12 -1.19 -9.30 2.98
C TRP A 12 -0.49 -9.42 1.63
N TYR A 13 -0.87 -8.58 0.67
CA TYR A 13 -0.26 -8.58 -0.67
C TYR A 13 1.10 -7.88 -0.69
N PHE A 14 1.32 -6.98 0.25
CA PHE A 14 2.60 -6.29 0.42
C PHE A 14 3.57 -7.06 1.31
N LYS A 15 3.15 -7.43 2.53
CA LYS A 15 4.00 -8.10 3.55
C LYS A 15 3.94 -9.63 3.50
N GLY A 16 3.19 -10.22 2.60
CA GLY A 16 3.19 -11.66 2.40
C GLY A 16 4.58 -12.18 1.98
N ILE A 17 4.81 -13.46 2.18
CA ILE A 17 6.05 -14.12 1.76
C ILE A 17 5.69 -15.22 0.75
N PRO A 18 6.01 -15.04 -0.53
CA PRO A 18 6.60 -13.84 -1.13
C PRO A 18 5.59 -12.68 -1.28
N SER A 19 6.09 -11.44 -1.39
CA SER A 19 5.25 -10.28 -1.67
C SER A 19 4.65 -10.38 -3.08
N ARG A 20 3.34 -10.53 -3.18
CA ARG A 20 2.64 -10.60 -4.47
C ARG A 20 2.77 -9.29 -5.25
N MET A 21 2.61 -8.19 -4.54
CA MET A 21 2.77 -6.84 -5.09
C MET A 21 4.20 -6.60 -5.58
N GLY A 22 5.19 -7.02 -4.82
CA GLY A 22 6.60 -6.93 -5.21
C GLY A 22 6.93 -7.74 -6.45
N LEU A 23 6.39 -8.95 -6.56
CA LEU A 23 6.62 -9.82 -7.70
C LEU A 23 5.99 -9.28 -8.99
N ILE A 24 4.76 -8.79 -8.93
CA ILE A 24 4.08 -8.30 -10.13
C ILE A 24 4.66 -6.99 -10.64
N LEU A 25 5.11 -6.12 -9.72
CA LEU A 25 5.75 -4.84 -10.06
C LEU A 25 7.25 -4.95 -10.34
N ASP A 26 7.86 -6.09 -10.05
CA ASP A 26 9.31 -6.27 -10.07
C ASP A 26 10.04 -5.27 -9.14
N LEU A 27 9.47 -5.06 -7.98
CA LEU A 27 10.04 -4.20 -6.93
C LEU A 27 10.33 -5.04 -5.68
N SER A 28 11.43 -4.72 -5.00
CA SER A 28 11.73 -5.37 -3.73
C SER A 28 10.74 -4.95 -2.65
N PRO A 29 10.44 -5.81 -1.67
CA PRO A 29 9.58 -5.43 -0.54
C PRO A 29 10.08 -4.19 0.22
N ARG A 30 11.39 -4.01 0.27
CA ARG A 30 12.02 -2.84 0.90
C ARG A 30 11.69 -1.54 0.17
N VAL A 31 11.73 -1.56 -1.16
CA VAL A 31 11.35 -0.41 -2.00
C VAL A 31 9.86 -0.12 -1.84
N LEU A 32 9.02 -1.13 -1.90
CA LEU A 32 7.58 -0.98 -1.68
C LEU A 32 7.26 -0.35 -0.33
N GLU A 33 7.91 -0.80 0.73
CA GLU A 33 7.69 -0.25 2.07
C GLU A 33 8.03 1.24 2.13
N ARG A 34 9.17 1.64 1.56
CA ARG A 34 9.57 3.05 1.52
C ARG A 34 8.59 3.93 0.76
N VAL A 35 8.03 3.44 -0.32
CA VAL A 35 7.04 4.18 -1.11
C VAL A 35 5.68 4.21 -0.43
N LEU A 36 5.17 3.05 0.02
CA LEU A 36 3.85 2.94 0.64
C LEU A 36 3.71 3.74 1.92
N TYR A 37 4.79 3.86 2.70
CA TYR A 37 4.79 4.56 3.99
C TYR A 37 5.43 5.94 3.93
N PHE A 38 5.49 6.54 2.74
CA PHE A 38 5.86 7.95 2.51
C PHE A 38 7.31 8.30 2.91
N ALA A 39 8.23 7.33 2.84
CA ALA A 39 9.66 7.56 3.07
C ALA A 39 10.42 7.97 1.80
N SER A 40 9.92 7.60 0.62
CA SER A 40 10.57 7.90 -0.66
C SER A 40 9.54 8.11 -1.76
N TYR A 41 9.95 8.86 -2.79
CA TYR A 41 9.20 8.99 -4.04
C TYR A 41 9.50 7.83 -4.97
N ILE A 42 8.57 7.55 -5.88
CA ILE A 42 8.80 6.67 -7.02
C ILE A 42 8.42 7.39 -8.31
N VAL A 43 9.25 7.22 -9.34
CA VAL A 43 9.01 7.84 -10.65
C VAL A 43 7.87 7.13 -11.36
N LEU A 44 6.81 7.87 -11.65
CA LEU A 44 5.63 7.39 -12.40
C LEU A 44 5.74 7.69 -13.89
N ASP A 45 6.38 8.78 -14.24
CA ASP A 45 6.67 9.18 -15.61
C ASP A 45 8.00 9.94 -15.64
N ALA A 46 8.99 9.37 -16.33
CA ALA A 46 10.32 9.98 -16.43
C ALA A 46 10.37 11.16 -17.39
N GLY A 47 9.45 11.24 -18.35
CA GLY A 47 9.44 12.29 -19.37
C GLY A 47 10.78 12.37 -20.12
N GLU A 48 11.20 13.60 -20.43
CA GLU A 48 12.46 13.91 -21.15
C GLU A 48 13.63 14.08 -20.17
N THR A 49 13.72 13.24 -19.14
CA THR A 49 14.79 13.32 -18.12
C THR A 49 15.67 12.08 -18.16
N SER A 50 16.78 12.12 -17.43
CA SER A 50 17.64 10.93 -17.25
C SER A 50 17.14 9.97 -16.17
N LEU A 51 15.98 10.26 -15.56
CA LEU A 51 15.35 9.38 -14.59
C LEU A 51 14.80 8.12 -15.26
N SER A 52 14.70 7.06 -14.50
CA SER A 52 14.12 5.80 -14.97
C SER A 52 12.73 5.61 -14.39
N TYR A 53 11.85 4.99 -15.16
CA TYR A 53 10.53 4.56 -14.69
C TYR A 53 10.67 3.63 -13.47
N LYS A 54 9.90 3.87 -12.44
CA LYS A 54 9.97 3.18 -11.13
C LYS A 54 11.26 3.45 -10.33
N GLN A 55 12.05 4.42 -10.70
CA GLN A 55 13.20 4.85 -9.89
C GLN A 55 12.72 5.41 -8.56
N VAL A 56 13.38 5.02 -7.47
CA VAL A 56 13.10 5.53 -6.13
C VAL A 56 13.98 6.74 -5.85
N LEU A 57 13.37 7.83 -5.39
CA LEU A 57 14.06 9.07 -5.07
C LEU A 57 13.85 9.41 -3.59
N SER A 58 14.92 9.79 -2.92
CA SER A 58 14.84 10.47 -1.62
C SER A 58 14.31 11.90 -1.79
N GLU A 59 13.96 12.57 -0.69
CA GLU A 59 13.56 13.97 -0.73
C GLU A 59 14.62 14.85 -1.39
N ALA A 60 15.89 14.65 -1.03
CA ALA A 60 17.01 15.40 -1.60
C ALA A 60 17.16 15.14 -3.11
N GLU A 61 17.13 13.89 -3.52
CA GLU A 61 17.19 13.50 -4.94
C GLU A 61 16.02 14.06 -5.76
N TYR A 62 14.82 14.08 -5.16
CA TYR A 62 13.65 14.70 -5.79
C TYR A 62 13.83 16.21 -5.97
N GLN A 63 14.32 16.92 -4.95
CA GLN A 63 14.59 18.37 -5.07
C GLN A 63 15.66 18.65 -6.12
N ASP A 64 16.73 17.86 -6.17
CA ASP A 64 17.79 17.99 -7.18
C ASP A 64 17.23 17.79 -8.59
N ALA A 65 16.35 16.81 -8.78
CA ALA A 65 15.68 16.57 -10.07
C ALA A 65 14.75 17.73 -10.46
N CYS A 66 14.02 18.29 -9.49
CA CYS A 66 13.18 19.48 -9.73
C CYS A 66 14.01 20.69 -10.14
N ASP A 67 15.16 20.90 -9.52
CA ASP A 67 16.06 22.00 -9.85
C ASP A 67 16.71 21.81 -11.22
N LYS A 68 17.04 20.57 -11.58
CA LYS A 68 17.70 20.25 -12.84
C LYS A 68 16.75 20.26 -14.03
N TYR A 69 15.57 19.66 -13.91
CA TYR A 69 14.64 19.43 -15.03
C TYR A 69 13.38 20.29 -14.99
N GLY A 70 13.02 20.83 -13.81
CA GLY A 70 11.72 21.45 -13.56
C GLY A 70 10.67 20.43 -13.13
N ARG A 71 9.70 20.88 -12.33
CA ARG A 71 8.66 20.01 -11.76
C ARG A 71 7.71 19.40 -12.79
N SER A 72 7.53 20.08 -13.93
CA SER A 72 6.65 19.61 -14.99
C SER A 72 7.31 18.63 -15.97
N ALA A 73 8.63 18.44 -15.88
CA ALA A 73 9.37 17.57 -16.80
C ALA A 73 9.18 16.08 -16.52
N PHE A 74 8.78 15.72 -15.31
CA PHE A 74 8.58 14.34 -14.87
C PHE A 74 7.49 14.28 -13.80
N ARG A 75 7.01 13.06 -13.52
CA ARG A 75 5.99 12.82 -12.48
C ARG A 75 6.47 11.77 -11.50
N VAL A 76 6.28 12.05 -10.22
CA VAL A 76 6.57 11.14 -9.12
C VAL A 76 5.35 10.99 -8.21
N GLY A 77 5.35 9.99 -7.35
CA GLY A 77 4.31 9.81 -6.36
C GLY A 77 4.82 9.09 -5.12
N MET A 78 3.98 9.04 -4.12
CA MET A 78 4.19 8.36 -2.85
C MET A 78 2.91 7.64 -2.42
N GLY A 79 3.08 6.65 -1.53
CA GLY A 79 1.96 5.95 -0.92
C GLY A 79 1.23 5.00 -1.85
N ALA A 80 0.10 4.51 -1.39
CA ALA A 80 -0.71 3.55 -2.13
C ALA A 80 -1.25 4.11 -3.46
N GLU A 81 -1.46 5.41 -3.56
CA GLU A 81 -1.89 6.05 -4.81
C GLU A 81 -0.88 5.83 -5.93
N ALA A 82 0.42 6.01 -5.63
CA ALA A 82 1.49 5.81 -6.59
C ALA A 82 1.60 4.34 -7.01
N ILE A 83 1.52 3.43 -6.05
CA ILE A 83 1.57 2.00 -6.33
C ILE A 83 0.35 1.55 -7.14
N ARG A 84 -0.83 2.11 -6.86
CA ARG A 84 -2.03 1.85 -7.66
C ARG A 84 -1.84 2.23 -9.12
N GLU A 85 -1.28 3.40 -9.39
CA GLU A 85 -1.01 3.84 -10.76
C GLU A 85 -0.03 2.90 -11.47
N LEU A 86 1.02 2.44 -10.80
CA LEU A 86 1.93 1.45 -11.35
C LEU A 86 1.23 0.12 -11.64
N LEU A 87 0.35 -0.33 -10.76
CA LEU A 87 -0.43 -1.57 -10.94
C LEU A 87 -1.42 -1.45 -12.11
N GLU A 88 -2.08 -0.30 -12.26
CA GLU A 88 -2.98 -0.03 -13.38
C GLU A 88 -2.27 -0.04 -14.73
N SER A 89 -0.98 0.28 -14.76
CA SER A 89 -0.16 0.34 -15.97
C SER A 89 0.35 -1.03 -16.42
N ILE A 90 0.12 -2.09 -15.65
CA ILE A 90 0.59 -3.44 -16.00
C ILE A 90 -0.24 -4.02 -17.14
N ASP A 91 0.45 -4.48 -18.18
CA ASP A 91 -0.12 -5.28 -19.26
C ASP A 91 0.23 -6.76 -18.98
N LEU A 92 -0.73 -7.51 -18.45
CA LEU A 92 -0.54 -8.91 -18.06
C LEU A 92 -0.15 -9.81 -19.25
N GLU A 93 -0.75 -9.58 -20.42
CA GLU A 93 -0.45 -10.37 -21.62
C GLU A 93 0.98 -10.15 -22.08
N LYS A 94 1.42 -8.89 -22.12
CA LYS A 94 2.79 -8.52 -22.50
C LYS A 94 3.79 -9.07 -21.48
N ASP A 95 3.54 -8.87 -20.20
CA ASP A 95 4.43 -9.34 -19.12
C ASP A 95 4.56 -10.86 -19.13
N SER A 96 3.46 -11.58 -19.35
CA SER A 96 3.47 -13.03 -19.49
C SER A 96 4.36 -13.50 -20.65
N ALA A 97 4.20 -12.88 -21.82
CA ALA A 97 4.99 -13.21 -23.01
C ALA A 97 6.47 -12.92 -22.81
N GLU A 98 6.81 -11.77 -22.24
CA GLU A 98 8.20 -11.37 -21.98
C GLU A 98 8.87 -12.30 -20.96
N LEU A 99 8.18 -12.64 -19.87
CA LEU A 99 8.71 -13.56 -18.85
C LEU A 99 8.91 -14.97 -19.38
N LYS A 100 8.01 -15.48 -20.21
CA LYS A 100 8.16 -16.78 -20.86
C LYS A 100 9.37 -16.79 -21.80
N ALA A 101 9.57 -15.72 -22.58
CA ALA A 101 10.74 -15.60 -23.45
C ALA A 101 12.06 -15.52 -22.67
N GLU A 102 12.11 -14.75 -21.58
CA GLU A 102 13.28 -14.68 -20.72
C GLU A 102 13.59 -16.02 -20.03
N LEU A 103 12.56 -16.79 -19.69
CA LEU A 103 12.70 -18.07 -19.00
C LEU A 103 13.48 -19.08 -19.82
N GLU A 104 13.37 -19.05 -21.13
CA GLU A 104 14.07 -20.00 -22.04
C GLU A 104 15.59 -19.92 -21.89
N ASN A 105 16.13 -18.73 -21.62
CA ASN A 105 17.56 -18.48 -21.54
C ASN A 105 18.07 -18.22 -20.12
N ALA A 106 17.18 -18.20 -19.13
CA ALA A 106 17.55 -17.92 -17.75
C ALA A 106 17.99 -19.15 -16.99
N THR A 107 18.99 -18.99 -16.10
CA THR A 107 19.52 -20.05 -15.25
C THR A 107 19.70 -19.55 -13.81
N GLY A 108 19.81 -20.51 -12.87
CA GLY A 108 20.10 -20.20 -11.48
C GLY A 108 19.02 -19.35 -10.79
N GLN A 109 19.45 -18.38 -9.99
CA GLN A 109 18.55 -17.52 -9.22
C GLN A 109 17.65 -16.63 -10.10
N LYS A 110 18.17 -16.20 -11.25
CA LYS A 110 17.38 -15.42 -12.21
C LYS A 110 16.18 -16.22 -12.71
N ARG A 111 16.40 -17.49 -13.06
CA ARG A 111 15.33 -18.41 -13.48
C ARG A 111 14.28 -18.58 -12.39
N ALA A 112 14.70 -18.80 -11.14
CA ALA A 112 13.80 -18.96 -10.01
C ALA A 112 12.93 -17.72 -9.79
N ARG A 113 13.52 -16.53 -9.91
CA ARG A 113 12.78 -15.25 -9.80
C ARG A 113 11.77 -15.09 -10.92
N ILE A 114 12.13 -15.38 -12.16
CA ILE A 114 11.23 -15.30 -13.31
C ILE A 114 10.05 -16.24 -13.12
N ILE A 115 10.27 -17.47 -12.66
CA ILE A 115 9.21 -18.45 -12.40
C ILE A 115 8.23 -17.89 -11.36
N LYS A 116 8.71 -17.35 -10.25
CA LYS A 116 7.85 -16.76 -9.21
C LYS A 116 7.02 -15.57 -9.73
N ARG A 117 7.63 -14.71 -10.52
CA ARG A 117 6.93 -13.59 -11.13
C ARG A 117 5.87 -14.07 -12.12
N LEU A 118 6.23 -15.05 -12.95
CA LEU A 118 5.31 -15.61 -13.94
C LEU A 118 4.10 -16.27 -13.29
N GLU A 119 4.29 -16.98 -12.18
CA GLU A 119 3.18 -17.56 -11.40
C GLU A 119 2.16 -16.51 -10.98
N VAL A 120 2.62 -15.36 -10.48
CA VAL A 120 1.74 -14.27 -10.05
C VAL A 120 1.05 -13.63 -11.25
N VAL A 121 1.77 -13.36 -12.33
CA VAL A 121 1.21 -12.79 -13.57
C VAL A 121 0.14 -13.70 -14.14
N GLU A 122 0.41 -15.00 -14.25
CA GLU A 122 -0.55 -15.98 -14.77
C GLU A 122 -1.78 -16.12 -13.86
N ALA A 123 -1.59 -16.06 -12.53
CA ALA A 123 -2.70 -16.10 -11.58
C ALA A 123 -3.67 -14.93 -11.79
N PHE A 124 -3.16 -13.72 -11.98
CA PHE A 124 -4.00 -12.56 -12.31
C PHE A 124 -4.65 -12.69 -13.69
N ARG A 125 -3.89 -13.14 -14.67
CA ARG A 125 -4.38 -13.28 -16.04
C ARG A 125 -5.50 -14.31 -16.15
N GLU A 126 -5.34 -15.48 -15.52
CA GLU A 126 -6.33 -16.56 -15.55
C GLU A 126 -7.57 -16.26 -14.72
N SER A 127 -7.43 -15.60 -13.58
CA SER A 127 -8.55 -15.26 -12.70
C SER A 127 -9.38 -14.08 -13.18
N GLY A 128 -8.84 -13.24 -14.03
CA GLY A 128 -9.48 -11.99 -14.46
C GLY A 128 -9.45 -10.89 -13.39
N ASN A 129 -8.77 -11.12 -12.26
CA ASN A 129 -8.58 -10.10 -11.24
C ASN A 129 -7.60 -9.05 -11.74
N LYS A 130 -7.86 -7.78 -11.39
CA LYS A 130 -6.98 -6.67 -11.77
C LYS A 130 -5.94 -6.44 -10.67
N PRO A 131 -4.65 -6.24 -11.04
CA PRO A 131 -3.60 -5.99 -10.06
C PRO A 131 -3.87 -4.80 -9.13
N GLU A 132 -4.49 -3.73 -9.63
CA GLU A 132 -4.83 -2.54 -8.85
C GLU A 132 -5.86 -2.80 -7.75
N TRP A 133 -6.55 -3.94 -7.75
CA TRP A 133 -7.46 -4.31 -6.68
C TRP A 133 -6.76 -4.69 -5.36
N MET A 134 -5.45 -4.87 -5.39
CA MET A 134 -4.65 -5.00 -4.17
C MET A 134 -4.56 -3.68 -3.38
N ILE A 135 -4.96 -2.57 -3.99
CA ILE A 135 -5.09 -1.27 -3.37
C ILE A 135 -6.57 -1.00 -3.10
N MET A 136 -6.91 -0.69 -1.86
CA MET A 136 -8.29 -0.53 -1.42
C MET A 136 -8.66 0.95 -1.31
N THR A 137 -9.86 1.28 -1.75
CA THR A 137 -10.48 2.62 -1.58
C THR A 137 -11.65 2.59 -0.61
N VAL A 138 -12.12 1.41 -0.25
CA VAL A 138 -13.23 1.16 0.66
C VAL A 138 -12.86 0.02 1.60
N ILE A 139 -13.16 0.19 2.88
CA ILE A 139 -12.97 -0.85 3.89
C ILE A 139 -14.33 -1.45 4.26
N PRO A 140 -14.54 -2.76 4.08
CA PRO A 140 -15.75 -3.41 4.55
C PRO A 140 -15.80 -3.43 6.08
N VAL A 141 -16.98 -3.24 6.62
CA VAL A 141 -17.22 -3.30 8.06
C VAL A 141 -18.10 -4.50 8.37
N ILE A 142 -17.61 -5.38 9.25
CA ILE A 142 -18.39 -6.56 9.65
C ILE A 142 -19.62 -6.16 10.47
N PRO A 143 -20.71 -6.96 10.45
CA PRO A 143 -21.92 -6.65 11.19
C PRO A 143 -21.69 -6.48 12.69
N PRO A 144 -22.49 -5.66 13.39
CA PRO A 144 -22.33 -5.42 14.83
C PRO A 144 -22.39 -6.68 15.71
N ASP A 145 -23.14 -7.69 15.31
CA ASP A 145 -23.24 -8.95 16.06
C ASP A 145 -21.91 -9.71 16.10
N LEU A 146 -21.04 -9.51 15.13
CA LEU A 146 -19.71 -10.11 15.08
C LEU A 146 -18.64 -9.30 15.83
N ARG A 147 -18.97 -8.10 16.30
CA ARG A 147 -18.11 -7.23 17.10
C ARG A 147 -18.89 -6.61 18.26
N PRO A 148 -19.44 -7.45 19.15
CA PRO A 148 -20.41 -6.99 20.14
C PRO A 148 -19.81 -6.08 21.19
N MET A 149 -20.65 -5.17 21.70
CA MET A 149 -20.39 -4.41 22.91
C MET A 149 -21.38 -4.91 23.96
N VAL A 150 -20.88 -5.49 25.04
CA VAL A 150 -21.69 -6.07 26.12
C VAL A 150 -21.52 -5.29 27.40
N GLN A 151 -22.62 -5.13 28.14
CA GLN A 151 -22.58 -4.49 29.44
C GLN A 151 -22.15 -5.49 30.50
N LEU A 152 -21.13 -5.12 31.30
CA LEU A 152 -20.66 -5.88 32.44
C LEU A 152 -21.34 -5.40 33.71
N ASP A 153 -21.23 -6.20 34.77
CA ASP A 153 -21.68 -5.81 36.12
C ASP A 153 -20.97 -4.51 36.53
N GLY A 154 -21.72 -3.59 37.17
CA GLY A 154 -21.21 -2.30 37.61
C GLY A 154 -21.23 -1.19 36.54
N GLY A 155 -21.98 -1.35 35.46
CA GLY A 155 -22.17 -0.34 34.42
C GLY A 155 -21.01 -0.17 33.43
N ARG A 156 -20.04 -1.07 33.46
CA ARG A 156 -18.92 -1.10 32.49
C ARG A 156 -19.33 -1.84 31.22
N PHE A 157 -18.77 -1.40 30.09
CA PHE A 157 -18.93 -2.09 28.82
C PHE A 157 -17.64 -2.80 28.43
N ALA A 158 -17.78 -4.05 27.97
CA ALA A 158 -16.72 -4.76 27.28
C ALA A 158 -17.03 -4.72 25.77
N THR A 159 -16.05 -4.36 24.99
CA THR A 159 -16.20 -4.25 23.53
C THR A 159 -15.14 -5.10 22.84
N SER A 160 -15.47 -5.56 21.62
CA SER A 160 -14.51 -6.23 20.77
C SER A 160 -13.37 -5.27 20.40
N ASP A 161 -12.15 -5.80 20.29
CA ASP A 161 -10.98 -5.05 19.80
C ASP A 161 -11.21 -4.47 18.39
N LEU A 162 -12.03 -5.14 17.58
CA LEU A 162 -12.40 -4.65 16.24
C LEU A 162 -13.08 -3.29 16.27
N ASN A 163 -13.91 -3.00 17.26
CA ASN A 163 -14.55 -1.70 17.39
C ASN A 163 -13.53 -0.57 17.59
N ASP A 164 -12.48 -0.82 18.37
CA ASP A 164 -11.40 0.15 18.55
C ASP A 164 -10.59 0.34 17.25
N LEU A 165 -10.28 -0.75 16.55
CA LEU A 165 -9.55 -0.70 15.27
C LEU A 165 -10.35 0.04 14.20
N TYR A 166 -11.66 -0.21 14.07
CA TYR A 166 -12.52 0.54 13.15
C TYR A 166 -12.61 2.02 13.52
N ARG A 167 -12.74 2.33 14.81
CA ARG A 167 -12.78 3.72 15.28
C ARG A 167 -11.51 4.48 14.93
N ARG A 168 -10.34 3.86 15.04
CA ARG A 168 -9.07 4.46 14.65
C ARG A 168 -9.06 4.80 13.16
N ILE A 169 -9.54 3.90 12.31
CA ILE A 169 -9.65 4.14 10.87
C ILE A 169 -10.58 5.31 10.60
N ILE A 170 -11.77 5.32 11.18
CA ILE A 170 -12.77 6.38 10.97
C ILE A 170 -12.22 7.73 11.39
N ASN A 171 -11.58 7.82 12.55
CA ASN A 171 -11.01 9.08 13.06
C ASN A 171 -9.89 9.59 12.16
N ARG A 172 -8.97 8.72 11.71
CA ARG A 172 -7.90 9.07 10.79
C ARG A 172 -8.44 9.49 9.42
N ASN A 173 -9.43 8.77 8.93
CA ASN A 173 -10.07 9.06 7.65
C ASN A 173 -10.76 10.42 7.66
N ASN A 174 -11.54 10.70 8.69
CA ASN A 174 -12.22 11.97 8.85
C ASN A 174 -11.24 13.14 8.97
N ARG A 175 -10.15 12.95 9.71
CA ARG A 175 -9.10 13.95 9.85
C ARG A 175 -8.40 14.21 8.52
N LEU A 176 -8.06 13.17 7.77
CA LEU A 176 -7.47 13.30 6.45
C LEU A 176 -8.39 14.07 5.50
N ARG A 177 -9.66 13.72 5.46
CA ARG A 177 -10.64 14.41 4.62
C ARG A 177 -10.71 15.89 4.95
N ARG A 178 -10.72 16.25 6.23
CA ARG A 178 -10.71 17.65 6.68
C ARG A 178 -9.43 18.37 6.25
N LEU A 179 -8.26 17.74 6.38
CA LEU A 179 -6.98 18.31 5.96
C LEU A 179 -6.93 18.55 4.45
N LEU A 180 -7.47 17.63 3.66
CA LEU A 180 -7.56 17.77 2.20
C LEU A 180 -8.49 18.91 1.82
N ASP A 181 -9.65 19.01 2.45
CA ASP A 181 -10.64 20.07 2.20
C ASP A 181 -10.09 21.46 2.56
N LEU A 182 -9.27 21.55 3.60
CA LEU A 182 -8.63 22.81 4.03
C LEU A 182 -7.39 23.18 3.23
N GLY A 183 -6.93 22.31 2.33
CA GLY A 183 -5.70 22.52 1.58
C GLY A 183 -4.44 22.55 2.46
N ALA A 184 -4.38 21.69 3.47
CA ALA A 184 -3.24 21.60 4.39
C ALA A 184 -1.92 21.34 3.67
N PRO A 185 -0.76 21.73 4.24
CA PRO A 185 0.55 21.46 3.65
C PRO A 185 0.77 19.96 3.38
N ASP A 186 1.49 19.66 2.30
CA ASP A 186 1.73 18.28 1.85
C ASP A 186 2.34 17.39 2.94
N ILE A 187 3.25 17.92 3.74
CA ILE A 187 3.91 17.13 4.79
C ILE A 187 2.92 16.65 5.85
N ILE A 188 1.92 17.47 6.19
CA ILE A 188 0.86 17.12 7.14
C ILE A 188 -0.08 16.08 6.52
N VAL A 189 -0.46 16.28 5.27
CA VAL A 189 -1.31 15.35 4.51
C VAL A 189 -0.64 13.98 4.37
N ARG A 190 0.62 13.93 4.00
CA ARG A 190 1.40 12.68 3.90
C ARG A 190 1.45 11.94 5.22
N ASN A 191 1.71 12.64 6.31
CA ASN A 191 1.74 12.03 7.64
C ASN A 191 0.39 11.40 8.00
N GLU A 192 -0.71 12.10 7.72
CA GLU A 192 -2.05 11.57 7.99
C GLU A 192 -2.39 10.38 7.08
N LYS A 193 -2.02 10.43 5.81
CA LYS A 193 -2.16 9.28 4.89
C LYS A 193 -1.38 8.06 5.38
N ARG A 194 -0.16 8.26 5.87
CA ARG A 194 0.64 7.18 6.46
C ARG A 194 -0.03 6.59 7.68
N MET A 195 -0.57 7.42 8.57
CA MET A 195 -1.27 6.97 9.77
C MET A 195 -2.56 6.21 9.43
N LEU A 196 -3.27 6.62 8.37
CA LEU A 196 -4.44 5.89 7.87
C LEU A 196 -4.03 4.51 7.32
N GLN A 197 -2.95 4.44 6.56
CA GLN A 197 -2.40 3.17 6.07
C GLN A 197 -2.07 2.24 7.24
N GLU A 198 -1.40 2.74 8.26
CA GLU A 198 -1.04 1.96 9.46
C GLU A 198 -2.28 1.49 10.24
N ALA A 199 -3.32 2.32 10.33
CA ALA A 199 -4.57 1.94 11.00
C ALA A 199 -5.30 0.82 10.25
N VAL A 200 -5.30 0.83 8.93
CA VAL A 200 -5.87 -0.25 8.12
C VAL A 200 -5.03 -1.53 8.23
N ASP A 201 -3.70 -1.41 8.24
CA ASP A 201 -2.81 -2.55 8.45
C ASP A 201 -3.12 -3.24 9.79
N ALA A 202 -3.32 -2.47 10.85
CA ALA A 202 -3.66 -2.99 12.18
C ALA A 202 -5.03 -3.70 12.20
N LEU A 203 -6.01 -3.22 11.45
CA LEU A 203 -7.30 -3.88 11.34
C LEU A 203 -7.19 -5.25 10.67
N ILE A 204 -6.42 -5.35 9.60
CA ILE A 204 -6.32 -6.57 8.81
C ILE A 204 -5.39 -7.59 9.47
N ASP A 205 -4.22 -7.17 9.95
CA ASP A 205 -3.22 -8.07 10.52
C ASP A 205 -2.29 -7.30 11.48
N ASN A 206 -2.80 -7.06 12.68
CA ASN A 206 -2.09 -6.27 13.68
C ASN A 206 -0.76 -6.93 14.08
N GLY A 207 0.32 -6.19 13.99
CA GLY A 207 1.68 -6.65 14.28
C GLY A 207 2.44 -7.22 13.08
N ARG A 208 1.81 -7.32 11.90
CA ARG A 208 2.49 -7.78 10.68
C ARG A 208 3.60 -6.82 10.23
N ARG A 209 3.39 -5.53 10.45
CA ARG A 209 4.38 -4.48 10.19
C ARG A 209 4.70 -3.72 11.47
N GLY A 210 5.86 -4.01 12.06
CA GLY A 210 6.34 -3.33 13.26
C GLY A 210 5.60 -3.75 14.53
N ARG A 211 5.57 -2.85 15.51
CA ARG A 211 4.93 -3.11 16.80
C ARG A 211 3.41 -3.11 16.66
N PRO A 212 2.71 -4.10 17.25
CA PRO A 212 1.26 -4.12 17.20
C PRO A 212 0.66 -2.96 17.98
N VAL A 213 -0.51 -2.49 17.53
CA VAL A 213 -1.35 -1.57 18.29
C VAL A 213 -1.84 -2.28 19.54
N THR A 214 -1.73 -1.62 20.69
CA THR A 214 -2.08 -2.19 21.99
C THR A 214 -3.28 -1.49 22.63
N GLY A 215 -4.00 -2.23 23.42
CA GLY A 215 -5.06 -1.74 24.28
C GLY A 215 -4.63 -1.63 25.76
N PRO A 216 -5.59 -1.56 26.70
CA PRO A 216 -5.29 -1.52 28.13
C PRO A 216 -4.39 -2.67 28.56
N GLY A 217 -3.43 -2.41 29.44
CA GLY A 217 -2.47 -3.40 29.90
C GLY A 217 -1.42 -3.80 28.89
N ASN A 218 -1.18 -2.97 27.86
CA ASN A 218 -0.20 -3.20 26.80
C ASN A 218 -0.43 -4.51 26.02
N ARG A 219 -1.66 -5.00 25.99
CA ARG A 219 -2.05 -6.20 25.24
C ARG A 219 -2.32 -5.84 23.78
N ALA A 220 -1.72 -6.60 22.84
CA ALA A 220 -1.98 -6.41 21.42
C ALA A 220 -3.47 -6.62 21.10
N LEU A 221 -4.05 -5.72 20.32
CA LEU A 221 -5.42 -5.85 19.82
C LEU A 221 -5.48 -6.96 18.75
N LYS A 222 -6.57 -7.74 18.78
CA LYS A 222 -6.79 -8.88 17.87
C LYS A 222 -8.00 -8.65 16.98
#